data_b823e4e86833750cf45a6e2f2a514115
#
_entry.id   b823e4e86833750cf45a6e2f2a514115
#
_cell.length_a   1.000
_cell.length_b   1.000
_cell.length_c   1.000
_cell.angle_alpha   90.00
_cell.angle_beta   90.00
_cell.angle_gamma   90.00
#
_symmetry.space_group_name_H-M   'P 1'
#
loop_
_entity.id
_entity.type
_entity.pdbx_description
1 polymer ?
#
loop_
_entity_poly.entity_id
_entity_poly.type
_entity_poly.pdbx_seq_one_letter_code
_entity_poly.pdbx_strand_id
1 'polypeptide(L)'
;MKKITLIILGLLLMYGCAGASEPVANPAEEAMNALAISASDYTLSSSSQSFFAITIENSSDQDFVNANFYLSIHNEGDEVSPNPFYLLPTEQRITVPSGEAVTVNFEIPSGFLDENDVKAFEEMDRLIAFVQADGYIENTEKDNYYSLGESVEYKTYQYSD
;
A
#
# COMPACT_ATOMS: atom_id res chain seq x y z
N MET A 1 22.17 70.45 -21.28
CA MET A 1 22.23 71.18 -19.98
C MET A 1 21.16 70.62 -19.07
N LYS A 2 21.50 70.31 -17.87
CA LYS A 2 20.68 69.87 -16.70
C LYS A 2 20.12 68.46 -16.74
N LYS A 3 20.83 67.53 -16.14
CA LYS A 3 20.51 66.84 -14.88
C LYS A 3 19.22 65.98 -14.92
N ILE A 4 19.34 64.72 -15.36
CA ILE A 4 18.54 63.60 -14.92
C ILE A 4 19.50 62.45 -14.67
N THR A 5 20.22 62.52 -13.60
CA THR A 5 21.02 61.43 -13.07
C THR A 5 20.71 61.41 -11.60
N LEU A 6 19.76 60.58 -11.13
CA LEU A 6 19.67 60.18 -9.73
C LEU A 6 18.32 59.59 -9.37
N ILE A 7 17.75 58.62 -10.07
CA ILE A 7 16.60 57.84 -9.55
C ILE A 7 16.69 56.38 -9.99
N ILE A 8 17.83 55.78 -10.15
CA ILE A 8 17.98 54.33 -10.46
C ILE A 8 18.77 53.59 -9.38
N LEU A 9 18.96 54.17 -8.20
CA LEU A 9 19.74 53.51 -7.15
C LEU A 9 18.89 53.10 -5.92
N GLY A 10 17.59 53.09 -6.04
CA GLY A 10 16.69 52.82 -4.90
C GLY A 10 15.83 51.57 -4.99
N LEU A 11 15.91 50.76 -6.09
CA LEU A 11 14.98 49.65 -6.32
C LEU A 11 15.66 48.26 -6.33
N LEU A 12 16.88 48.15 -5.85
CA LEU A 12 17.68 46.90 -5.90
C LEU A 12 17.91 46.26 -4.51
N LEU A 13 17.18 46.67 -3.48
CA LEU A 13 17.37 46.14 -2.12
C LEU A 13 16.13 45.51 -1.48
N MET A 14 15.11 45.16 -2.26
CA MET A 14 13.92 44.44 -1.76
C MET A 14 13.76 43.02 -2.34
N TYR A 15 14.83 42.42 -2.88
CA TYR A 15 14.91 40.96 -3.02
C TYR A 15 15.57 40.36 -1.78
N GLY A 16 14.97 40.67 -0.61
CA GLY A 16 15.23 39.96 0.62
C GLY A 16 14.64 38.56 0.50
N CYS A 17 15.48 37.57 0.60
CA CYS A 17 15.30 36.18 0.87
C CYS A 17 13.90 35.80 1.39
N ALA A 18 12.98 35.47 0.49
CA ALA A 18 12.04 34.42 0.78
C ALA A 18 12.84 33.11 0.62
N GLY A 19 13.53 32.71 1.67
CA GLY A 19 13.97 31.34 1.80
C GLY A 19 12.70 30.48 1.76
N ALA A 20 12.38 29.91 0.60
CA ALA A 20 11.50 28.78 0.56
C ALA A 20 12.22 27.73 1.39
N SER A 21 11.77 27.52 2.63
CA SER A 21 12.11 26.31 3.36
C SER A 21 11.62 25.18 2.47
N GLU A 22 12.53 24.40 1.91
CA GLU A 22 12.16 23.14 1.31
C GLU A 22 11.26 22.43 2.32
N PRO A 23 10.12 21.88 1.90
CA PRO A 23 9.29 21.10 2.81
C PRO A 23 10.22 20.02 3.39
N VAL A 24 10.38 20.02 4.69
CA VAL A 24 11.12 18.96 5.38
C VAL A 24 10.34 17.70 5.07
N ALA A 25 10.96 16.81 4.29
CA ALA A 25 10.35 15.53 3.96
C ALA A 25 9.95 14.85 5.28
N ASN A 26 8.71 14.39 5.36
CA ASN A 26 8.26 13.63 6.52
C ASN A 26 8.89 12.23 6.43
N PRO A 27 9.75 11.83 7.38
CA PRO A 27 10.41 10.52 7.32
C PRO A 27 9.42 9.36 7.19
N ALA A 28 8.23 9.48 7.78
CA ALA A 28 7.18 8.50 7.65
C ALA A 28 6.62 8.41 6.21
N GLU A 29 6.51 9.53 5.51
CA GLU A 29 6.07 9.56 4.11
C GLU A 29 7.13 8.95 3.18
N GLU A 30 8.42 9.23 3.43
CA GLU A 30 9.51 8.60 2.68
C GLU A 30 9.54 7.08 2.89
N ALA A 31 9.39 6.61 4.13
CA ALA A 31 9.34 5.20 4.43
C ALA A 31 8.12 4.51 3.78
N MET A 32 6.94 5.12 3.83
CA MET A 32 5.74 4.59 3.14
C MET A 32 5.93 4.48 1.63
N ASN A 33 6.59 5.44 0.99
CA ASN A 33 6.88 5.41 -0.44
C ASN A 33 7.90 4.31 -0.82
N ALA A 34 8.63 3.79 0.15
CA ALA A 34 9.59 2.70 -0.01
C ALA A 34 8.99 1.31 0.30
N LEU A 35 7.69 1.26 0.64
CA LEU A 35 6.96 0.02 0.86
C LEU A 35 6.26 -0.38 -0.45
N ALA A 36 6.60 -1.55 -0.98
CA ALA A 36 5.96 -2.12 -2.16
C ALA A 36 5.12 -3.34 -1.78
N ILE A 37 3.88 -3.39 -2.27
CA ILE A 37 2.97 -4.51 -2.05
C ILE A 37 2.70 -5.18 -3.40
N SER A 38 2.82 -6.49 -3.44
CA SER A 38 2.56 -7.29 -4.64
C SER A 38 1.78 -8.57 -4.31
N ALA A 39 0.97 -9.05 -5.26
CA ALA A 39 0.35 -10.36 -5.16
C ALA A 39 1.43 -11.45 -5.32
N SER A 40 1.39 -12.45 -4.43
CA SER A 40 2.31 -13.59 -4.49
C SER A 40 1.62 -14.79 -5.12
N ASP A 41 0.72 -15.43 -4.36
CA ASP A 41 0.08 -16.67 -4.75
C ASP A 41 -1.35 -16.75 -4.20
N TYR A 42 -2.18 -17.61 -4.79
CA TYR A 42 -3.48 -17.92 -4.23
C TYR A 42 -3.91 -19.34 -4.59
N THR A 43 -4.76 -19.91 -3.76
CA THR A 43 -5.42 -21.19 -4.01
C THR A 43 -6.88 -21.08 -3.64
N LEU A 44 -7.76 -21.56 -4.54
CA LEU A 44 -9.19 -21.60 -4.31
C LEU A 44 -9.66 -23.04 -4.23
N SER A 45 -10.54 -23.35 -3.29
CA SER A 45 -11.12 -24.68 -3.12
C SER A 45 -12.47 -24.58 -2.41
N SER A 46 -13.44 -25.34 -2.89
CA SER A 46 -14.72 -25.54 -2.21
C SER A 46 -14.67 -26.63 -1.13
N SER A 47 -13.68 -27.52 -1.19
CA SER A 47 -13.55 -28.69 -0.31
C SER A 47 -12.44 -28.57 0.74
N SER A 48 -11.49 -27.68 0.52
CA SER A 48 -10.38 -27.41 1.45
C SER A 48 -10.29 -25.93 1.77
N GLN A 49 -9.26 -25.54 2.52
CA GLN A 49 -8.96 -24.14 2.81
C GLN A 49 -8.46 -23.44 1.55
N SER A 50 -9.00 -22.27 1.29
CA SER A 50 -8.50 -21.35 0.28
C SER A 50 -7.58 -20.32 0.92
N PHE A 51 -6.64 -19.76 0.15
CA PHE A 51 -5.80 -18.68 0.65
C PHE A 51 -5.41 -17.70 -0.46
N PHE A 52 -5.08 -16.48 -0.04
CA PHE A 52 -4.44 -15.45 -0.84
C PHE A 52 -3.20 -14.99 -0.12
N ALA A 53 -2.11 -14.80 -0.84
CA ALA A 53 -0.87 -14.31 -0.29
C ALA A 53 -0.46 -13.00 -0.96
N ILE A 54 0.10 -12.08 -0.17
CA ILE A 54 0.76 -10.87 -0.67
C ILE A 54 2.20 -10.85 -0.17
N THR A 55 3.07 -10.24 -0.94
CA THR A 55 4.45 -9.95 -0.52
C THR A 55 4.58 -8.45 -0.30
N ILE A 56 5.08 -8.08 0.87
CA ILE A 56 5.39 -6.71 1.25
C ILE A 56 6.91 -6.59 1.28
N GLU A 57 7.45 -5.72 0.45
CA GLU A 57 8.88 -5.41 0.39
C GLU A 57 9.11 -4.02 1.00
N ASN A 58 9.97 -3.95 2.01
CA ASN A 58 10.37 -2.72 2.66
C ASN A 58 11.78 -2.34 2.22
N SER A 59 11.90 -1.40 1.31
CA SER A 59 13.19 -0.88 0.84
C SER A 59 13.68 0.37 1.60
N SER A 60 12.97 0.75 2.67
CA SER A 60 13.40 1.85 3.56
C SER A 60 14.48 1.39 4.55
N ASP A 61 15.03 2.32 5.28
CA ASP A 61 15.94 2.10 6.40
C ASP A 61 15.24 2.00 7.77
N GLN A 62 13.89 1.93 7.76
CA GLN A 62 13.05 1.90 8.96
C GLN A 62 12.20 0.63 8.99
N ASP A 63 11.95 0.09 10.19
CA ASP A 63 11.05 -1.05 10.37
C ASP A 63 9.59 -0.61 10.37
N PHE A 64 8.71 -1.37 9.73
CA PHE A 64 7.26 -1.25 9.91
C PHE A 64 6.84 -2.24 11.00
N VAL A 65 6.33 -1.73 12.10
CA VAL A 65 6.00 -2.54 13.29
C VAL A 65 4.52 -2.52 13.61
N ASN A 66 4.03 -3.60 14.20
CA ASN A 66 2.61 -3.80 14.50
C ASN A 66 1.70 -3.53 13.29
N ALA A 67 2.17 -3.89 12.10
CA ALA A 67 1.42 -3.73 10.87
C ALA A 67 0.25 -4.71 10.81
N ASN A 68 -0.96 -4.19 10.56
CA ASN A 68 -2.14 -4.97 10.28
C ASN A 68 -2.44 -4.82 8.78
N PHE A 69 -2.76 -5.94 8.15
CA PHE A 69 -3.12 -5.96 6.73
C PHE A 69 -4.55 -6.47 6.58
N TYR A 70 -5.27 -5.91 5.63
CA TYR A 70 -6.63 -6.28 5.27
C TYR A 70 -6.70 -6.45 3.77
N LEU A 71 -7.31 -7.51 3.30
CA LEU A 71 -7.45 -7.83 1.89
C LEU A 71 -8.92 -7.85 1.52
N SER A 72 -9.29 -7.14 0.47
CA SER A 72 -10.59 -7.29 -0.19
C SER A 72 -10.39 -7.58 -1.67
N ILE A 73 -11.25 -8.44 -2.25
CA ILE A 73 -11.12 -8.89 -3.63
C ILE A 73 -12.26 -8.28 -4.43
N HIS A 74 -11.94 -7.78 -5.63
CA HIS A 74 -12.86 -7.10 -6.51
C HIS A 74 -12.75 -7.63 -7.94
N ASN A 75 -13.87 -7.55 -8.67
CA ASN A 75 -13.82 -7.66 -10.12
C ASN A 75 -13.20 -6.41 -10.73
N GLU A 76 -12.47 -6.57 -11.84
CA GLU A 76 -12.02 -5.43 -12.63
C GLU A 76 -13.23 -4.60 -13.09
N GLY A 77 -13.23 -3.31 -12.80
CA GLY A 77 -14.29 -2.37 -13.19
C GLY A 77 -15.40 -2.16 -12.15
N ASP A 78 -15.43 -2.92 -11.08
CA ASP A 78 -16.28 -2.57 -9.95
C ASP A 78 -15.70 -1.31 -9.29
N GLU A 79 -16.50 -0.24 -9.25
CA GLU A 79 -16.16 0.89 -8.38
C GLU A 79 -15.96 0.32 -6.97
N VAL A 80 -14.87 0.73 -6.31
CA VAL A 80 -14.50 0.28 -4.96
C VAL A 80 -15.68 0.57 -4.01
N SER A 81 -16.67 -0.29 -4.08
CA SER A 81 -17.70 -0.36 -3.04
C SER A 81 -17.02 -0.97 -1.83
N PRO A 82 -17.24 -0.45 -0.61
CA PRO A 82 -16.70 -1.09 0.58
C PRO A 82 -17.17 -2.55 0.56
N ASN A 83 -16.27 -3.44 0.15
CA ASN A 83 -16.56 -4.86 0.08
C ASN A 83 -16.80 -5.33 1.52
N PRO A 84 -17.92 -5.98 1.81
CA PRO A 84 -18.17 -6.53 3.13
C PRO A 84 -17.22 -7.67 3.53
N PHE A 85 -16.41 -8.18 2.61
CA PHE A 85 -15.48 -9.27 2.84
C PHE A 85 -14.04 -8.78 2.97
N TYR A 86 -13.68 -8.32 4.18
CA TYR A 86 -12.29 -8.18 4.53
C TYR A 86 -11.73 -9.52 4.98
N LEU A 87 -10.72 -10.00 4.29
CA LEU A 87 -9.93 -11.11 4.76
C LEU A 87 -8.90 -10.58 5.76
N LEU A 88 -8.80 -11.27 6.88
CA LEU A 88 -7.77 -10.99 7.88
C LEU A 88 -6.60 -11.95 7.66
N PRO A 89 -5.36 -11.51 7.87
CA PRO A 89 -4.22 -12.40 7.78
C PRO A 89 -4.23 -13.43 8.92
N THR A 90 -3.56 -14.55 8.70
CA THR A 90 -3.34 -15.57 9.74
C THR A 90 -2.51 -15.05 10.89
N GLU A 91 -1.62 -14.10 10.62
CA GLU A 91 -0.82 -13.40 11.61
C GLU A 91 -1.20 -11.93 11.63
N GLN A 92 -1.32 -11.36 12.82
CA GLN A 92 -1.60 -9.95 13.05
C GLN A 92 -0.40 -9.29 13.73
N ARG A 93 -0.30 -7.96 13.62
CA ARG A 93 0.79 -7.17 14.19
C ARG A 93 2.15 -7.61 13.65
N ILE A 94 2.21 -7.75 12.35
CA ILE A 94 3.40 -8.19 11.62
C ILE A 94 4.47 -7.09 11.72
N THR A 95 5.73 -7.49 11.76
CA THR A 95 6.85 -6.58 11.54
C THR A 95 7.38 -6.85 10.14
N VAL A 96 7.58 -5.77 9.35
CA VAL A 96 8.28 -5.79 8.07
C VAL A 96 9.61 -5.06 8.26
N PRO A 97 10.72 -5.80 8.48
CA PRO A 97 11.99 -5.19 8.79
C PRO A 97 12.55 -4.37 7.62
N SER A 98 13.39 -3.41 7.95
CA SER A 98 14.16 -2.63 6.99
C SER A 98 14.95 -3.51 6.03
N GLY A 99 14.80 -3.27 4.73
CA GLY A 99 15.50 -4.00 3.68
C GLY A 99 15.04 -5.44 3.46
N GLU A 100 13.91 -5.86 4.06
CA GLU A 100 13.41 -7.23 3.96
C GLU A 100 12.05 -7.29 3.25
N ALA A 101 11.67 -8.50 2.83
CA ALA A 101 10.35 -8.82 2.32
C ALA A 101 9.67 -9.85 3.21
N VAL A 102 8.36 -9.65 3.44
CA VAL A 102 7.52 -10.54 4.25
C VAL A 102 6.31 -11.00 3.42
N THR A 103 5.98 -12.27 3.48
CA THR A 103 4.76 -12.81 2.88
C THR A 103 3.66 -12.91 3.93
N VAL A 104 2.50 -12.34 3.62
CA VAL A 104 1.30 -12.35 4.48
C VAL A 104 0.23 -13.21 3.82
N ASN A 105 -0.28 -14.19 4.56
CA ASN A 105 -1.32 -15.11 4.11
C ASN A 105 -2.68 -14.73 4.69
N PHE A 106 -3.71 -14.73 3.83
CA PHE A 106 -5.11 -14.52 4.17
C PHE A 106 -5.86 -15.81 3.88
N GLU A 107 -6.44 -16.41 4.89
CA GLU A 107 -7.08 -17.72 4.79
C GLU A 107 -8.60 -17.60 4.75
N ILE A 108 -9.22 -18.36 3.84
CA ILE A 108 -10.66 -18.55 3.77
C ILE A 108 -10.94 -19.99 4.25
N PRO A 109 -11.74 -20.14 5.32
CA PRO A 109 -12.03 -21.48 5.87
C PRO A 109 -12.64 -22.43 4.84
N SER A 110 -12.36 -23.72 5.01
CA SER A 110 -12.99 -24.78 4.22
C SER A 110 -14.51 -24.70 4.28
N GLY A 111 -15.16 -24.83 3.11
CA GLY A 111 -16.63 -24.77 2.97
C GLY A 111 -17.23 -23.37 3.05
N PHE A 112 -16.43 -22.32 3.10
CA PHE A 112 -16.88 -20.93 2.99
C PHE A 112 -17.19 -20.56 1.54
N LEU A 113 -16.36 -21.01 0.59
CA LEU A 113 -16.62 -20.90 -0.84
C LEU A 113 -17.29 -22.17 -1.33
N ASP A 114 -18.38 -22.04 -2.10
CA ASP A 114 -18.95 -23.17 -2.82
C ASP A 114 -18.31 -23.35 -4.21
N GLU A 115 -18.72 -24.39 -4.95
CA GLU A 115 -18.19 -24.65 -6.30
C GLU A 115 -18.49 -23.52 -7.29
N ASN A 116 -19.60 -22.80 -7.11
CA ASN A 116 -19.96 -21.69 -7.99
C ASN A 116 -19.11 -20.46 -7.67
N ASP A 117 -18.81 -20.23 -6.39
CA ASP A 117 -17.92 -19.15 -5.97
C ASP A 117 -16.52 -19.37 -6.55
N VAL A 118 -15.95 -20.57 -6.37
CA VAL A 118 -14.64 -20.92 -6.93
C VAL A 118 -14.62 -20.71 -8.45
N LYS A 119 -15.65 -21.22 -9.14
CA LYS A 119 -15.76 -21.05 -10.59
C LYS A 119 -15.88 -19.59 -11.01
N ALA A 120 -16.61 -18.77 -10.26
CA ALA A 120 -16.72 -17.34 -10.54
C ALA A 120 -15.37 -16.63 -10.45
N PHE A 121 -14.52 -16.99 -9.48
CA PHE A 121 -13.14 -16.48 -9.39
C PHE A 121 -12.28 -16.95 -10.57
N GLU A 122 -12.41 -18.23 -10.98
CA GLU A 122 -11.64 -18.78 -12.11
C GLU A 122 -12.04 -18.15 -13.46
N GLU A 123 -13.28 -17.71 -13.59
CA GLU A 123 -13.80 -17.04 -14.79
C GLU A 123 -13.44 -15.55 -14.86
N MET A 124 -12.83 -14.97 -13.82
CA MET A 124 -12.37 -13.59 -13.84
C MET A 124 -11.15 -13.44 -14.75
N ASP A 125 -11.21 -12.50 -15.69
CA ASP A 125 -10.06 -12.19 -16.56
C ASP A 125 -8.87 -11.67 -15.76
N ARG A 126 -9.15 -10.91 -14.70
CA ARG A 126 -8.15 -10.31 -13.80
C ARG A 126 -8.71 -10.30 -12.37
N LEU A 127 -7.96 -10.88 -11.47
CA LEU A 127 -8.27 -10.86 -10.04
C LEU A 127 -7.51 -9.71 -9.39
N ILE A 128 -8.25 -8.70 -8.97
CA ILE A 128 -7.69 -7.54 -8.30
C ILE A 128 -8.04 -7.59 -6.82
N ALA A 129 -7.05 -7.39 -5.98
CA ALA A 129 -7.25 -7.22 -4.56
C ALA A 129 -6.87 -5.81 -4.13
N PHE A 130 -7.65 -5.23 -3.23
CA PHE A 130 -7.30 -4.01 -2.54
C PHE A 130 -6.74 -4.36 -1.16
N VAL A 131 -5.50 -3.96 -0.93
CA VAL A 131 -4.79 -4.16 0.33
C VAL A 131 -4.84 -2.87 1.12
N GLN A 132 -5.35 -2.94 2.33
CA GLN A 132 -5.19 -1.86 3.31
C GLN A 132 -4.17 -2.30 4.35
N ALA A 133 -3.32 -1.37 4.76
CA ALA A 133 -2.36 -1.59 5.83
C ALA A 133 -2.37 -0.41 6.80
N ASP A 134 -2.27 -0.71 8.07
CA ASP A 134 -2.04 0.28 9.11
C ASP A 134 -1.05 -0.25 10.15
N GLY A 135 -0.31 0.64 10.78
CA GLY A 135 0.71 0.27 11.74
C GLY A 135 1.56 1.45 12.17
N TYR A 136 2.79 1.16 12.51
CA TYR A 136 3.73 2.19 12.97
C TYR A 136 5.10 1.99 12.32
N ILE A 137 5.85 3.08 12.20
CA ILE A 137 7.22 3.09 11.71
C ILE A 137 8.14 3.17 12.92
N GLU A 138 9.11 2.26 13.03
CA GLU A 138 10.10 2.13 14.09
C GLU A 138 9.52 1.80 15.48
N ASN A 139 8.52 2.55 15.93
CA ASN A 139 7.93 2.39 17.26
C ASN A 139 6.46 2.81 17.28
N THR A 140 5.73 2.46 18.34
CA THR A 140 4.30 2.67 18.47
C THR A 140 3.90 4.08 18.95
N GLU A 141 4.74 5.08 18.78
CA GLU A 141 4.40 6.46 19.06
C GLU A 141 3.39 6.99 18.04
N LYS A 142 2.50 7.86 18.49
CA LYS A 142 1.38 8.35 17.67
C LYS A 142 1.83 9.01 16.37
N ASP A 143 2.94 9.72 16.40
CA ASP A 143 3.46 10.46 15.25
C ASP A 143 4.09 9.52 14.19
N ASN A 144 4.31 8.26 14.54
CA ASN A 144 4.83 7.21 13.67
C ASN A 144 3.73 6.32 13.06
N TYR A 145 2.45 6.60 13.36
CA TYR A 145 1.33 5.86 12.77
C TYR A 145 1.21 6.15 11.28
N TYR A 146 1.01 5.08 10.50
CA TYR A 146 0.72 5.15 9.07
C TYR A 146 -0.55 4.38 8.72
N SER A 147 -1.15 4.74 7.60
CA SER A 147 -2.22 3.99 6.95
C SER A 147 -2.07 4.16 5.44
N LEU A 148 -2.15 3.07 4.70
CA LEU A 148 -2.07 3.07 3.25
C LEU A 148 -3.10 2.11 2.64
N GLY A 149 -3.37 2.28 1.34
CA GLY A 149 -4.20 1.37 0.56
C GLY A 149 -3.64 1.24 -0.84
N GLU A 150 -3.52 0.02 -1.34
CA GLU A 150 -2.97 -0.28 -2.65
C GLU A 150 -3.76 -1.38 -3.35
N SER A 151 -3.87 -1.29 -4.68
CA SER A 151 -4.47 -2.34 -5.50
C SER A 151 -3.36 -3.22 -6.07
N VAL A 152 -3.49 -4.53 -5.90
CA VAL A 152 -2.57 -5.53 -6.43
C VAL A 152 -3.32 -6.48 -7.36
N GLU A 153 -2.65 -6.93 -8.42
CA GLU A 153 -3.23 -7.86 -9.39
C GLU A 153 -2.64 -9.25 -9.19
N TYR A 154 -3.52 -10.24 -8.96
CA TYR A 154 -3.15 -11.64 -9.01
C TYR A 154 -3.16 -12.13 -10.45
N LYS A 155 -2.08 -12.79 -10.87
CA LYS A 155 -2.05 -13.47 -12.18
C LYS A 155 -3.02 -14.64 -12.13
N THR A 156 -4.01 -14.64 -13.03
CA THR A 156 -4.88 -15.80 -13.19
C THR A 156 -4.05 -16.99 -13.63
N TYR A 157 -4.06 -18.08 -12.85
CA TYR A 157 -3.54 -19.34 -13.28
C TYR A 157 -4.47 -19.89 -14.37
N GLN A 158 -3.97 -20.01 -15.58
CA GLN A 158 -4.62 -20.88 -16.55
C GLN A 158 -4.32 -22.32 -16.09
N TYR A 159 -5.35 -23.01 -15.63
CA TYR A 159 -5.28 -24.46 -15.47
C TYR A 159 -4.99 -25.04 -16.86
N SER A 160 -3.83 -25.62 -17.04
CA SER A 160 -3.60 -26.55 -18.15
C SER A 160 -4.09 -27.90 -17.67
N ASP A 161 -5.16 -28.42 -18.31
CA ASP A 161 -5.59 -29.81 -18.24
C ASP A 161 -4.45 -30.79 -18.53
#